data_a307ddbaf46a413d5c54a7464343f26b
#
_entry.id   a307ddbaf46a413d5c54a7464343f26b
#
_cell.length_a   1.000
_cell.length_b   1.000
_cell.length_c   1.000
_cell.angle_alpha   90.00
_cell.angle_beta   90.00
_cell.angle_gamma   90.00
#
_symmetry.space_group_name_H-M   'P 1'
#
loop_
_entity.id
_entity.type
_entity.pdbx_description
1 polymer ?
#
loop_
_entity_poly.entity_id
_entity_poly.type
_entity_poly.pdbx_seq_one_letter_code
_entity_poly.pdbx_strand_id
1 'polypeptide(L)'
;MWPRIADFFGVAWQGFERAPVPLEGQMANDAEVWKKMAAKHGLVEPDLSRVASPWHTDLDMGRPIEVMTDMALSRKLGFHVYQNTEEAFRDLFATLRADRVIP
;
A
#
# COMPACT_ATOMS: atom_id res chain seq x y z
N MET A 1 6.06 -2.83 10.30
CA MET A 1 5.87 -2.85 8.84
C MET A 1 6.12 -1.47 8.22
N TRP A 2 5.45 -0.39 8.62
CA TRP A 2 5.57 0.93 8.02
C TRP A 2 7.00 1.47 7.86
N PRO A 3 7.92 1.36 8.84
CA PRO A 3 9.32 1.78 8.63
C PRO A 3 9.99 1.05 7.46
N ARG A 4 9.70 -0.26 7.29
CA ARG A 4 10.27 -1.06 6.22
C ARG A 4 9.77 -0.64 4.83
N ILE A 5 8.48 -0.25 4.75
CA ILE A 5 7.90 0.31 3.53
C ILE A 5 8.53 1.67 3.21
N ALA A 6 8.65 2.54 4.22
CA ALA A 6 9.30 3.84 4.06
C ALA A 6 10.76 3.70 3.57
N ASP A 7 11.53 2.76 4.14
CA ASP A 7 12.90 2.45 3.72
C ASP A 7 12.95 2.02 2.24
N PHE A 8 12.00 1.20 1.79
CA PHE A 8 11.93 0.77 0.38
C PHE A 8 11.76 1.95 -0.58
N PHE A 9 10.96 2.94 -0.20
CA PHE A 9 10.70 4.13 -1.00
C PHE A 9 11.69 5.28 -0.72
N GLY A 10 12.61 5.12 0.23
CA GLY A 10 13.59 6.16 0.60
C GLY A 10 12.96 7.41 1.22
N VAL A 11 11.83 7.25 1.92
CA VAL A 11 11.10 8.35 2.57
C VAL A 11 11.18 8.24 4.07
N ALA A 12 11.11 9.40 4.76
CA ALA A 12 11.06 9.43 6.22
C ALA A 12 9.77 8.81 6.73
N TRP A 13 9.87 8.08 7.84
CA TRP A 13 8.72 7.51 8.53
C TRP A 13 8.39 8.31 9.78
N GLN A 14 7.10 8.53 10.02
CA GLN A 14 6.56 9.13 11.24
C GLN A 14 5.65 8.11 11.94
N GLY A 15 5.70 8.07 13.27
CA GLY A 15 4.89 7.16 14.07
C GLY A 15 3.38 7.45 13.97
N PHE A 16 2.59 6.55 14.54
CA PHE A 16 1.14 6.69 14.59
C PHE A 16 0.73 7.95 15.36
N GLU A 17 -0.14 8.74 14.77
CA GLU A 17 -0.79 9.89 15.40
C GLU A 17 -2.19 9.53 15.88
N ARG A 18 -2.56 10.00 17.08
CA ARG A 18 -3.85 9.66 17.71
C ARG A 18 -5.09 10.23 17.00
N ALA A 19 -4.90 11.22 16.14
CA ALA A 19 -5.99 11.83 15.36
C ALA A 19 -5.62 11.76 13.87
N PRO A 20 -5.64 10.58 13.24
CA PRO A 20 -5.31 10.43 11.84
C PRO A 20 -6.31 11.20 10.97
N VAL A 21 -5.81 11.88 9.97
CA VAL A 21 -6.64 12.48 8.92
C VAL A 21 -6.87 11.40 7.86
N PRO A 22 -8.11 11.16 7.39
CA PRO A 22 -8.38 10.20 6.34
C PRO A 22 -7.55 10.47 5.08
N LEU A 23 -7.03 9.42 4.45
CA LEU A 23 -6.25 9.52 3.21
C LEU A 23 -7.05 10.14 2.07
N GLU A 24 -8.36 9.84 1.99
CA GLU A 24 -9.24 10.42 0.99
C GLU A 24 -9.20 11.96 1.04
N GLY A 25 -9.24 12.54 2.24
CA GLY A 25 -9.12 13.98 2.43
C GLY A 25 -7.73 14.52 2.11
N GLN A 26 -6.68 13.80 2.50
CA GLN A 26 -5.30 14.20 2.24
C GLN A 26 -4.96 14.18 0.75
N MET A 27 -5.47 13.21 0.01
CA MET A 27 -5.15 12.97 -1.41
C MET A 27 -6.15 13.62 -2.39
N ALA A 28 -7.11 14.38 -1.90
CA ALA A 28 -8.18 14.95 -2.72
C ALA A 28 -7.68 15.79 -3.91
N ASN A 29 -6.48 16.36 -3.84
CA ASN A 29 -5.89 17.21 -4.87
C ASN A 29 -4.63 16.60 -5.52
N ASP A 30 -4.33 15.33 -5.28
CA ASP A 30 -3.06 14.72 -5.73
C ASP A 30 -3.07 14.18 -7.16
N ALA A 31 -4.21 14.23 -7.85
CA ALA A 31 -4.31 13.77 -9.24
C ALA A 31 -3.30 14.45 -10.18
N GLU A 32 -3.11 15.77 -10.06
CA GLU A 32 -2.14 16.51 -10.88
C GLU A 32 -0.68 16.21 -10.48
N VAL A 33 -0.44 15.95 -9.19
CA VAL A 33 0.89 15.53 -8.71
C VAL A 33 1.22 14.16 -9.28
N TRP A 34 0.28 13.21 -9.21
CA TRP A 34 0.45 11.88 -9.80
C TRP A 34 0.71 11.92 -11.30
N LYS A 35 -0.08 12.71 -12.04
CA LYS A 35 0.07 12.86 -13.48
C LYS A 35 1.47 13.37 -13.88
N LYS A 36 2.00 14.36 -13.15
CA LYS A 36 3.38 14.85 -13.34
C LYS A 36 4.41 13.76 -13.00
N MET A 37 4.18 13.00 -11.95
CA MET A 37 5.04 11.90 -11.54
C MET A 37 5.03 10.79 -12.61
N ALA A 38 3.85 10.41 -13.10
CA ALA A 38 3.70 9.42 -14.15
C ALA A 38 4.44 9.83 -15.42
N ALA A 39 4.32 11.07 -15.85
CA ALA A 39 5.05 11.59 -17.00
C ALA A 39 6.57 11.58 -16.77
N LYS A 40 7.04 12.01 -15.58
CA LYS A 40 8.46 12.04 -15.21
C LYS A 40 9.10 10.66 -15.22
N HIS A 41 8.40 9.66 -14.72
CA HIS A 41 8.92 8.29 -14.55
C HIS A 41 8.48 7.31 -15.65
N GLY A 42 7.70 7.77 -16.64
CA GLY A 42 7.21 6.93 -17.74
C GLY A 42 6.27 5.83 -17.26
N LEU A 43 5.42 6.12 -16.25
CA LEU A 43 4.49 5.17 -15.71
C LEU A 43 3.36 4.84 -16.71
N VAL A 44 2.83 3.63 -16.62
CA VAL A 44 1.81 3.12 -17.55
C VAL A 44 0.43 3.73 -17.33
N GLU A 45 0.13 4.23 -16.11
CA GLU A 45 -1.18 4.77 -15.77
C GLU A 45 -1.05 6.20 -15.18
N PRO A 46 -1.47 7.24 -15.94
CA PRO A 46 -1.43 8.62 -15.46
C PRO A 46 -2.64 9.04 -14.62
N ASP A 47 -3.69 8.20 -14.55
CA ASP A 47 -4.88 8.48 -13.76
C ASP A 47 -4.76 7.87 -12.36
N LEU A 48 -4.61 8.72 -11.33
CA LEU A 48 -4.47 8.29 -9.95
C LEU A 48 -5.65 7.43 -9.48
N SER A 49 -6.87 7.72 -9.94
CA SER A 49 -8.08 6.99 -9.51
C SER A 49 -8.10 5.53 -9.96
N ARG A 50 -7.30 5.19 -10.97
CA ARG A 50 -7.13 3.81 -11.46
C ARG A 50 -6.01 3.06 -10.75
N VAL A 51 -5.13 3.77 -10.05
CA VAL A 51 -3.97 3.19 -9.35
C VAL A 51 -4.24 3.07 -7.85
N ALA A 52 -4.94 4.03 -7.27
CA ALA A 52 -5.17 4.11 -5.84
C ALA A 52 -6.63 4.39 -5.51
N SER A 53 -7.10 3.82 -4.40
CA SER A 53 -8.39 4.11 -3.82
C SER A 53 -8.23 4.48 -2.34
N PRO A 54 -7.98 5.76 -2.03
CA PRO A 54 -7.78 6.23 -0.66
C PRO A 54 -8.95 5.86 0.26
N TRP A 55 -10.19 5.97 -0.23
CA TRP A 55 -11.39 5.59 0.51
C TRP A 55 -11.39 4.12 0.96
N HIS A 56 -11.02 3.17 0.08
CA HIS A 56 -10.92 1.76 0.46
C HIS A 56 -9.81 1.54 1.48
N THR A 57 -8.69 2.22 1.33
CA THR A 57 -7.57 2.13 2.29
C THR A 57 -7.99 2.66 3.66
N ASP A 58 -8.72 3.77 3.72
CA ASP A 58 -9.26 4.31 4.97
C ASP A 58 -10.24 3.33 5.64
N LEU A 59 -11.10 2.66 4.87
CA LEU A 59 -12.00 1.62 5.39
C LEU A 59 -11.24 0.46 6.02
N ASP A 60 -10.20 0.00 5.38
CA ASP A 60 -9.46 -1.19 5.84
C ASP A 60 -8.49 -0.87 6.98
N MET A 61 -7.76 0.23 6.89
CA MET A 61 -6.74 0.61 7.87
C MET A 61 -7.26 1.48 9.00
N GLY A 62 -8.37 2.18 8.80
CA GLY A 62 -9.00 3.04 9.81
C GLY A 62 -9.89 2.29 10.80
N ARG A 63 -9.95 0.95 10.76
CA ARG A 63 -10.79 0.16 11.68
C ARG A 63 -10.31 0.32 13.12
N PRO A 64 -11.24 0.56 14.08
CA PRO A 64 -10.90 0.72 15.49
C PRO A 64 -10.61 -0.63 16.20
N ILE A 65 -10.73 -1.75 15.49
CA ILE A 65 -10.55 -3.10 16.02
C ILE A 65 -9.48 -3.85 15.21
N GLU A 66 -8.71 -4.65 15.92
CA GLU A 66 -7.80 -5.61 15.28
C GLU A 66 -8.58 -6.75 14.65
N VAL A 67 -8.16 -7.18 13.46
CA VAL A 67 -8.71 -8.35 12.78
C VAL A 67 -7.67 -9.46 12.78
N MET A 68 -7.99 -10.56 13.46
CA MET A 68 -7.16 -11.76 13.50
C MET A 68 -7.87 -12.89 12.79
N THR A 69 -7.17 -13.54 11.86
CA THR A 69 -7.72 -14.69 11.11
C THR A 69 -7.18 -15.99 11.66
N ASP A 70 -8.08 -16.91 11.96
CA ASP A 70 -7.70 -18.29 12.31
C ASP A 70 -7.44 -19.11 11.04
N MET A 71 -6.20 -19.52 10.85
CA MET A 71 -5.75 -20.34 9.72
C MET A 71 -5.77 -21.85 10.01
N ALA A 72 -6.38 -22.29 11.11
CA ALA A 72 -6.35 -23.69 11.52
C ALA A 72 -6.99 -24.63 10.48
N LEU A 73 -8.12 -24.21 9.90
CA LEU A 73 -8.83 -25.01 8.88
C LEU A 73 -7.99 -25.17 7.60
N SER A 74 -7.38 -24.10 7.10
CA SER A 74 -6.55 -24.18 5.90
C SER A 74 -5.35 -25.10 6.09
N ARG A 75 -4.71 -25.03 7.25
CA ARG A 75 -3.59 -25.94 7.63
C ARG A 75 -4.04 -27.39 7.73
N LYS A 76 -5.21 -27.63 8.33
CA LYS A 76 -5.79 -28.98 8.42
C LYS A 76 -6.09 -29.58 7.05
N LEU A 77 -6.43 -28.73 6.06
CA LEU A 77 -6.65 -29.13 4.68
C LEU A 77 -5.37 -29.23 3.84
N GLY A 78 -4.20 -29.09 4.46
CA GLY A 78 -2.92 -29.27 3.79
C GLY A 78 -2.29 -27.99 3.22
N PHE A 79 -2.85 -26.81 3.44
CA PHE A 79 -2.24 -25.56 3.03
C PHE A 79 -1.22 -25.11 4.07
N HIS A 80 0.05 -25.44 3.81
CA HIS A 80 1.18 -25.14 4.71
C HIS A 80 2.09 -24.03 4.19
N VAL A 81 1.78 -23.47 3.03
CA VAL A 81 2.56 -22.36 2.45
C VAL A 81 2.31 -21.10 3.24
N TYR A 82 3.37 -20.38 3.54
CA TYR A 82 3.28 -19.04 4.10
C TYR A 82 4.27 -18.11 3.39
N GLN A 83 4.00 -16.82 3.43
CA GLN A 83 4.89 -15.79 2.95
C GLN A 83 5.14 -14.78 4.07
N ASN A 84 6.39 -14.38 4.24
CA ASN A 84 6.74 -13.31 5.17
C ASN A 84 6.14 -11.98 4.65
N THR A 85 5.49 -11.23 5.52
CA THR A 85 4.80 -9.99 5.13
C THR A 85 5.77 -8.95 4.54
N GLU A 86 6.98 -8.82 5.09
CA GLU A 86 7.98 -7.88 4.55
C GLU A 86 8.43 -8.30 3.13
N GLU A 87 8.72 -9.58 2.95
CA GLU A 87 9.10 -10.14 1.64
C GLU A 87 7.97 -9.94 0.62
N ALA A 88 6.72 -10.23 1.00
CA ALA A 88 5.56 -10.04 0.13
C ALA A 88 5.42 -8.60 -0.36
N PHE A 89 5.59 -7.61 0.52
CA PHE A 89 5.55 -6.20 0.13
C PHE A 89 6.74 -5.81 -0.76
N ARG A 90 7.94 -6.28 -0.46
CA ARG A 90 9.13 -5.98 -1.28
C ARG A 90 9.00 -6.56 -2.69
N ASP A 91 8.55 -7.81 -2.80
CA ASP A 91 8.35 -8.48 -4.09
C ASP A 91 7.25 -7.77 -4.90
N LEU A 92 6.14 -7.41 -4.24
CA LEU A 92 5.06 -6.67 -4.88
C LEU A 92 5.55 -5.31 -5.41
N PHE A 93 6.22 -4.52 -4.59
CA PHE A 93 6.70 -3.19 -5.01
C PHE A 93 7.78 -3.29 -6.08
N ALA A 94 8.66 -4.29 -6.01
CA ALA A 94 9.65 -4.54 -7.06
C ALA A 94 8.96 -4.86 -8.40
N THR A 95 7.94 -5.70 -8.38
CA THR A 95 7.12 -6.02 -9.56
C THR A 95 6.41 -4.77 -10.10
N LEU A 96 5.74 -4.01 -9.25
CA LEU A 96 5.04 -2.79 -9.66
C LEU A 96 5.99 -1.74 -10.27
N ARG A 97 7.23 -1.66 -9.77
CA ARG A 97 8.27 -0.80 -10.39
C ARG A 97 8.72 -1.33 -11.74
N ALA A 98 8.98 -2.64 -11.84
CA ALA A 98 9.36 -3.26 -13.12
C ALA A 98 8.30 -3.06 -14.20
N ASP A 99 7.03 -3.15 -13.82
CA ASP A 99 5.87 -2.93 -14.67
C ASP A 99 5.54 -1.44 -14.89
N ARG A 100 6.30 -0.53 -14.27
CA ARG A 100 6.10 0.93 -14.33
C ARG A 100 4.71 1.36 -13.85
N VAL A 101 4.16 0.67 -12.87
CA VAL A 101 2.90 1.06 -12.20
C VAL A 101 3.20 2.12 -11.14
N ILE A 102 4.34 2.01 -10.46
CA ILE A 102 4.84 2.98 -9.47
C ILE A 102 6.27 3.42 -9.83
N PRO A 103 6.74 4.59 -9.33
CA PRO A 103 8.09 5.08 -9.57
C PRO A 103 9.20 4.28 -8.89
#